data_4b390f5aaf8ba2037c887c513f3afa70
#
_entry.id   4b390f5aaf8ba2037c887c513f3afa70
#
_cell.length_a   1.000
_cell.length_b   1.000
_cell.length_c   1.000
_cell.angle_alpha   90.00
_cell.angle_beta   90.00
_cell.angle_gamma   90.00
#
_symmetry.space_group_name_H-M   'P 1'
#
loop_
_entity.id
_entity.type
_entity.pdbx_description
1 polymer ?
#
loop_
_entity_poly.entity_id
_entity_poly.type
_entity_poly.pdbx_seq_one_letter_code
_entity_poly.pdbx_strand_id
1 'polypeptide(L)'
;MNKFKSILVTGGAGYIGSVLTHKLVELGYNVRIIDSLIYGSDGISDLISKNSIELIEKDIRDEKTLNEVVKDIDCVVHLAAIVGDPLCKKIPVSAKQINEDATKKLANISKKQGVKRFIFASTCSNYGSASTMVDENSPIQSLSLYSKTKVNSENFILNTKNSSFEPCILRFATAHGLSPRMRFDLMLQEFLHDAVLDKKIRIYNPNFWRPLAHVDDISNACVTTINSPKDIISGEVYNVGNTNENYTKKMLAEIIQKFIPSTKIVITESKTDLRTYKVSFDKIKNNLKFISKKTIRDSISDILTEIQKGNLDPRASEFSNISKLTERVKAF
;
A
#
# COMPACT_ATOMS: atom_id res chain seq x y z
N MET A 1 -2.37 -23.34 15.80
CA MET A 1 -1.49 -22.33 16.44
C MET A 1 -0.76 -21.57 15.34
N ASN A 2 -0.74 -20.24 15.40
CA ASN A 2 0.01 -19.42 14.44
C ASN A 2 1.50 -19.77 14.52
N LYS A 3 2.15 -19.93 13.36
CA LYS A 3 3.59 -20.23 13.25
C LYS A 3 4.47 -19.13 13.87
N PHE A 4 4.02 -17.89 13.77
CA PHE A 4 4.65 -16.67 14.29
C PHE A 4 3.79 -16.07 15.40
N LYS A 5 4.41 -15.35 16.34
CA LYS A 5 3.73 -14.66 17.42
C LYS A 5 3.93 -13.14 17.34
N SER A 6 5.14 -12.70 17.03
CA SER A 6 5.52 -11.29 17.06
C SER A 6 5.73 -10.75 15.64
N ILE A 7 4.96 -9.73 15.29
CA ILE A 7 4.98 -9.10 13.96
C ILE A 7 5.40 -7.64 14.09
N LEU A 8 6.45 -7.25 13.36
CA LEU A 8 6.79 -5.85 13.17
C LEU A 8 6.10 -5.32 11.91
N VAL A 9 5.31 -4.27 12.05
CA VAL A 9 4.73 -3.53 10.92
C VAL A 9 5.40 -2.16 10.84
N THR A 10 6.15 -1.89 9.77
CA THR A 10 6.65 -0.54 9.53
C THR A 10 5.61 0.24 8.73
N GLY A 11 5.37 1.48 9.10
CA GLY A 11 4.27 2.25 8.49
C GLY A 11 2.88 1.78 8.94
N GLY A 12 2.79 1.25 10.17
CA GLY A 12 1.58 0.66 10.73
C GLY A 12 0.45 1.65 11.01
N ALA A 13 0.74 2.94 11.12
CA ALA A 13 -0.25 4.02 11.26
C ALA A 13 -0.77 4.56 9.92
N GLY A 14 -0.23 4.09 8.78
CA GLY A 14 -0.61 4.52 7.44
C GLY A 14 -1.93 3.93 6.93
N TYR A 15 -2.31 4.25 5.69
CA TYR A 15 -3.57 3.83 5.06
C TYR A 15 -3.75 2.30 5.02
N ILE A 16 -2.76 1.54 4.52
CA ILE A 16 -2.78 0.07 4.54
C ILE A 16 -2.41 -0.44 5.92
N GLY A 17 -1.43 0.22 6.56
CA GLY A 17 -0.88 -0.20 7.84
C GLY A 17 -1.91 -0.24 8.96
N SER A 18 -2.80 0.76 9.07
CA SER A 18 -3.83 0.78 10.11
C SER A 18 -4.82 -0.38 9.97
N VAL A 19 -5.27 -0.70 8.75
CA VAL A 19 -6.15 -1.86 8.51
C VAL A 19 -5.45 -3.17 8.86
N LEU A 20 -4.19 -3.32 8.42
CA LEU A 20 -3.41 -4.52 8.72
C LEU A 20 -3.15 -4.68 10.22
N THR A 21 -2.81 -3.59 10.91
CA THR A 21 -2.55 -3.60 12.35
C THR A 21 -3.77 -4.08 13.15
N HIS A 22 -4.96 -3.54 12.87
CA HIS A 22 -6.19 -4.01 13.51
C HIS A 22 -6.41 -5.50 13.27
N LYS A 23 -6.29 -5.97 12.02
CA LYS A 23 -6.43 -7.40 11.71
C LYS A 23 -5.43 -8.29 12.46
N LEU A 24 -4.18 -7.87 12.56
CA LEU A 24 -3.16 -8.66 13.28
C LEU A 24 -3.47 -8.73 14.77
N VAL A 25 -3.91 -7.64 15.38
CA VAL A 25 -4.35 -7.61 16.79
C VAL A 25 -5.57 -8.52 17.01
N GLU A 26 -6.59 -8.41 16.13
CA GLU A 26 -7.79 -9.27 16.18
C GLU A 26 -7.45 -10.76 16.04
N LEU A 27 -6.42 -11.09 15.27
CA LEU A 27 -5.93 -12.46 15.10
C LEU A 27 -5.01 -12.94 16.25
N GLY A 28 -4.78 -12.11 17.27
CA GLY A 28 -4.01 -12.44 18.46
C GLY A 28 -2.49 -12.42 18.28
N TYR A 29 -1.97 -11.66 17.29
CA TYR A 29 -0.54 -11.43 17.18
C TYR A 29 -0.05 -10.34 18.14
N ASN A 30 1.17 -10.47 18.64
CA ASN A 30 1.89 -9.37 19.28
C ASN A 30 2.39 -8.42 18.18
N VAL A 31 1.84 -7.22 18.10
CA VAL A 31 2.13 -6.27 17.05
C VAL A 31 3.01 -5.14 17.57
N ARG A 32 4.20 -5.00 17.00
CA ARG A 32 5.07 -3.83 17.14
C ARG A 32 4.98 -2.99 15.88
N ILE A 33 4.88 -1.68 16.05
CA ILE A 33 4.83 -0.71 14.95
C ILE A 33 6.03 0.23 15.08
N ILE A 34 6.70 0.49 13.95
CA ILE A 34 7.54 1.67 13.77
C ILE A 34 6.93 2.56 12.70
N ASP A 35 6.63 3.80 13.07
CA ASP A 35 6.06 4.80 12.19
C ASP A 35 6.58 6.19 12.61
N SER A 36 6.88 7.05 11.66
CA SER A 36 7.31 8.43 11.92
C SER A 36 6.13 9.37 12.21
N LEU A 37 4.90 8.86 12.14
CA LEU A 37 3.64 9.55 12.36
C LEU A 37 3.51 10.87 11.57
N ILE A 38 4.15 10.95 10.40
CA ILE A 38 4.04 12.12 9.50
C ILE A 38 2.58 12.44 9.19
N TYR A 39 1.75 11.40 9.13
CA TYR A 39 0.33 11.52 8.82
C TYR A 39 -0.58 11.38 10.05
N GLY A 40 -0.02 11.38 11.26
CA GLY A 40 -0.75 11.18 12.52
C GLY A 40 -0.89 9.71 12.92
N SER A 41 -1.50 9.50 14.09
CA SER A 41 -1.77 8.18 14.68
C SER A 41 -3.26 7.87 14.83
N ASP A 42 -4.15 8.73 14.32
CA ASP A 42 -5.59 8.61 14.52
C ASP A 42 -6.14 7.26 14.07
N GLY A 43 -5.60 6.72 12.96
CA GLY A 43 -5.99 5.43 12.43
C GLY A 43 -5.66 4.20 13.30
N ILE A 44 -4.94 4.38 14.42
CA ILE A 44 -4.57 3.32 15.39
C ILE A 44 -4.75 3.77 16.84
N SER A 45 -5.41 4.90 17.07
CA SER A 45 -5.55 5.52 18.41
C SER A 45 -6.27 4.62 19.42
N ASP A 46 -7.26 3.87 18.96
CA ASP A 46 -7.99 2.89 19.80
C ASP A 46 -7.11 1.72 20.23
N LEU A 47 -6.16 1.27 19.39
CA LEU A 47 -5.21 0.23 19.72
C LEU A 47 -4.14 0.72 20.71
N ILE A 48 -3.73 1.99 20.58
CA ILE A 48 -2.81 2.65 21.53
C ILE A 48 -3.48 2.75 22.90
N SER A 49 -4.71 3.27 22.94
CA SER A 49 -5.45 3.47 24.21
C SER A 49 -5.72 2.15 24.95
N LYS A 50 -5.88 1.04 24.25
CA LYS A 50 -6.08 -0.30 24.79
C LYS A 50 -4.76 -1.03 25.12
N ASN A 51 -3.60 -0.42 24.89
CA ASN A 51 -2.27 -1.07 24.97
C ASN A 51 -2.19 -2.39 24.15
N SER A 52 -2.87 -2.45 23.02
CA SER A 52 -2.95 -3.64 22.16
C SER A 52 -1.77 -3.77 21.21
N ILE A 53 -0.91 -2.75 21.13
CA ILE A 53 0.26 -2.67 20.27
C ILE A 53 1.43 -2.00 20.98
N GLU A 54 2.64 -2.28 20.52
CA GLU A 54 3.85 -1.52 20.86
C GLU A 54 4.14 -0.53 19.74
N LEU A 55 3.97 0.77 20.00
CA LEU A 55 4.21 1.84 19.02
C LEU A 55 5.54 2.53 19.29
N ILE A 56 6.42 2.55 18.29
CA ILE A 56 7.69 3.28 18.29
C ILE A 56 7.57 4.42 17.25
N GLU A 57 7.43 5.66 17.75
CA GLU A 57 7.41 6.85 16.90
C GLU A 57 8.84 7.22 16.52
N LYS A 58 9.31 6.70 15.38
CA LYS A 58 10.66 6.93 14.85
C LYS A 58 10.69 6.79 13.33
N ASP A 59 11.73 7.40 12.74
CA ASP A 59 12.02 7.26 11.31
C ASP A 59 12.80 5.97 11.03
N ILE A 60 12.40 5.22 10.01
CA ILE A 60 13.06 3.98 9.60
C ILE A 60 14.49 4.18 9.04
N ARG A 61 14.92 5.42 8.82
CA ARG A 61 16.30 5.73 8.46
C ARG A 61 17.27 5.60 9.63
N ASP A 62 16.77 5.66 10.86
CA ASP A 62 17.57 5.51 12.08
C ASP A 62 17.95 4.05 12.31
N GLU A 63 19.20 3.73 11.99
CA GLU A 63 19.74 2.38 12.08
C GLU A 63 19.79 1.85 13.52
N LYS A 64 20.01 2.71 14.52
CA LYS A 64 19.99 2.32 15.92
C LYS A 64 18.59 1.84 16.30
N THR A 65 17.57 2.61 15.97
CA THR A 65 16.18 2.24 16.17
C THR A 65 15.83 0.94 15.43
N LEU A 66 16.27 0.75 14.17
CA LEU A 66 16.02 -0.50 13.44
C LEU A 66 16.62 -1.72 14.17
N ASN A 67 17.79 -1.60 14.75
CA ASN A 67 18.40 -2.70 15.53
C ASN A 67 17.61 -3.03 16.81
N GLU A 68 16.90 -2.06 17.37
CA GLU A 68 16.09 -2.27 18.58
C GLU A 68 14.71 -2.87 18.23
N VAL A 69 14.04 -2.33 17.22
CA VAL A 69 12.65 -2.71 16.91
C VAL A 69 12.50 -4.09 16.29
N VAL A 70 13.55 -4.68 15.74
CA VAL A 70 13.50 -6.06 15.17
C VAL A 70 13.84 -7.15 16.19
N LYS A 71 14.24 -6.80 17.41
CA LYS A 71 14.53 -7.79 18.46
C LYS A 71 13.26 -8.57 18.81
N ASP A 72 13.39 -9.90 18.90
CA ASP A 72 12.29 -10.82 19.25
C ASP A 72 11.10 -10.79 18.28
N ILE A 73 11.33 -10.37 17.02
CA ILE A 73 10.35 -10.35 15.94
C ILE A 73 10.49 -11.62 15.08
N ASP A 74 9.37 -12.32 14.87
CA ASP A 74 9.30 -13.48 14.00
C ASP A 74 9.16 -13.08 12.52
N CYS A 75 8.33 -12.06 12.26
CA CYS A 75 8.01 -11.62 10.89
C CYS A 75 7.95 -10.09 10.79
N VAL A 76 8.52 -9.55 9.72
CA VAL A 76 8.41 -8.13 9.36
C VAL A 76 7.46 -7.97 8.18
N VAL A 77 6.49 -7.04 8.31
CA VAL A 77 5.69 -6.51 7.19
C VAL A 77 6.11 -5.07 6.95
N HIS A 78 6.87 -4.85 5.88
CA HIS A 78 7.47 -3.55 5.57
C HIS A 78 6.59 -2.74 4.61
N LEU A 79 5.78 -1.80 5.17
CA LEU A 79 4.89 -0.91 4.44
C LEU A 79 5.40 0.53 4.36
N ALA A 80 6.28 0.95 5.29
CA ALA A 80 6.77 2.32 5.38
C ALA A 80 7.44 2.77 4.07
N ALA A 81 6.94 3.85 3.49
CA ALA A 81 7.45 4.44 2.25
C ALA A 81 6.89 5.83 2.00
N ILE A 82 7.62 6.65 1.27
CA ILE A 82 7.04 7.80 0.56
C ILE A 82 6.35 7.27 -0.69
N VAL A 83 5.01 7.37 -0.73
CA VAL A 83 4.19 6.71 -1.74
C VAL A 83 3.71 7.68 -2.80
N GLY A 84 3.81 7.23 -4.06
CA GLY A 84 3.30 7.94 -5.23
C GLY A 84 4.33 8.86 -5.90
N ASP A 85 4.21 8.95 -7.23
CA ASP A 85 5.15 9.70 -8.05
C ASP A 85 5.20 11.20 -7.76
N PRO A 86 4.07 11.89 -7.45
CA PRO A 86 4.11 13.32 -7.15
C PRO A 86 4.97 13.64 -5.92
N LEU A 87 4.85 12.85 -4.84
CA LEU A 87 5.62 13.04 -3.62
C LEU A 87 7.09 12.67 -3.82
N CYS A 88 7.39 11.55 -4.47
CA CYS A 88 8.76 11.14 -4.75
C CYS A 88 9.50 12.16 -5.63
N LYS A 89 8.81 12.80 -6.59
CA LYS A 89 9.39 13.89 -7.40
C LYS A 89 9.67 15.14 -6.57
N LYS A 90 8.83 15.42 -5.57
CA LYS A 90 8.94 16.62 -4.73
C LYS A 90 10.10 16.54 -3.73
N ILE A 91 10.37 15.35 -3.18
CA ILE A 91 11.43 15.08 -2.20
C ILE A 91 12.28 13.86 -2.63
N PRO A 92 13.00 13.93 -3.77
CA PRO A 92 13.63 12.75 -4.38
C PRO A 92 14.71 12.12 -3.50
N VAL A 93 15.47 12.91 -2.77
CA VAL A 93 16.53 12.42 -1.87
C VAL A 93 15.92 11.63 -0.71
N SER A 94 14.96 12.21 0.00
CA SER A 94 14.29 11.54 1.11
C SER A 94 13.51 10.29 0.62
N ALA A 95 12.89 10.38 -0.56
CA ALA A 95 12.19 9.24 -1.15
C ALA A 95 13.16 8.06 -1.40
N LYS A 96 14.36 8.33 -1.94
CA LYS A 96 15.39 7.28 -2.11
C LYS A 96 15.86 6.72 -0.78
N GLN A 97 16.18 7.59 0.17
CA GLN A 97 16.67 7.19 1.50
C GLN A 97 15.65 6.31 2.24
N ILE A 98 14.35 6.64 2.19
CA ILE A 98 13.31 5.91 2.88
C ILE A 98 12.94 4.63 2.11
N ASN A 99 12.64 4.75 0.80
CA ASN A 99 12.08 3.65 0.03
C ASN A 99 13.12 2.60 -0.37
N GLU A 100 14.40 2.96 -0.47
CA GLU A 100 15.45 2.05 -0.92
C GLU A 100 16.51 1.83 0.17
N ASP A 101 17.18 2.88 0.63
CA ASP A 101 18.35 2.71 1.51
C ASP A 101 17.94 2.15 2.88
N ALA A 102 16.90 2.70 3.51
CA ALA A 102 16.38 2.20 4.78
C ALA A 102 15.76 0.80 4.65
N THR A 103 15.07 0.52 3.54
CA THR A 103 14.53 -0.82 3.24
C THR A 103 15.64 -1.88 3.19
N LYS A 104 16.75 -1.59 2.50
CA LYS A 104 17.91 -2.50 2.42
C LYS A 104 18.55 -2.73 3.81
N LYS A 105 18.67 -1.66 4.60
CA LYS A 105 19.17 -1.76 5.97
C LYS A 105 18.27 -2.62 6.84
N LEU A 106 16.96 -2.35 6.82
CA LEU A 106 15.98 -3.13 7.61
C LEU A 106 16.02 -4.62 7.25
N ALA A 107 16.07 -4.97 5.96
CA ALA A 107 16.16 -6.36 5.53
C ALA A 107 17.44 -7.05 6.05
N ASN A 108 18.59 -6.38 5.97
CA ASN A 108 19.86 -6.90 6.48
C ASN A 108 19.85 -7.08 8.01
N ILE A 109 19.34 -6.08 8.73
CA ILE A 109 19.26 -6.12 10.20
C ILE A 109 18.30 -7.23 10.63
N SER A 110 17.13 -7.33 9.99
CA SER A 110 16.16 -8.40 10.24
C SER A 110 16.78 -9.79 10.05
N LYS A 111 17.49 -9.99 8.94
CA LYS A 111 18.19 -11.26 8.68
C LYS A 111 19.24 -11.58 9.74
N LYS A 112 20.06 -10.60 10.14
CA LYS A 112 21.12 -10.76 11.15
C LYS A 112 20.55 -11.10 12.54
N GLN A 113 19.40 -10.55 12.90
CA GLN A 113 18.76 -10.75 14.20
C GLN A 113 17.79 -11.94 14.24
N GLY A 114 17.76 -12.77 13.18
CA GLY A 114 17.01 -14.02 13.20
C GLY A 114 15.51 -13.90 12.90
N VAL A 115 15.07 -12.75 12.37
CA VAL A 115 13.72 -12.64 11.77
C VAL A 115 13.58 -13.72 10.71
N LYS A 116 12.51 -14.51 10.78
CA LYS A 116 12.31 -15.63 9.86
C LYS A 116 11.70 -15.19 8.54
N ARG A 117 10.72 -14.30 8.59
CA ARG A 117 9.96 -13.88 7.40
C ARG A 117 10.00 -12.38 7.20
N PHE A 118 10.20 -11.94 5.95
CA PHE A 118 10.23 -10.54 5.57
C PHE A 118 9.30 -10.31 4.39
N ILE A 119 8.17 -9.63 4.61
CA ILE A 119 7.19 -9.32 3.58
C ILE A 119 7.36 -7.86 3.18
N PHE A 120 7.67 -7.62 1.90
CA PHE A 120 7.89 -6.29 1.37
C PHE A 120 6.72 -5.82 0.52
N ALA A 121 6.14 -4.68 0.88
CA ALA A 121 5.12 -4.00 0.10
C ALA A 121 5.76 -3.29 -1.11
N SER A 122 5.63 -3.91 -2.27
CA SER A 122 5.98 -3.33 -3.56
C SER A 122 4.73 -2.87 -4.32
N THR A 123 4.81 -2.69 -5.63
CA THR A 123 3.75 -2.06 -6.42
C THR A 123 3.66 -2.62 -7.83
N CYS A 124 2.45 -2.79 -8.35
CA CYS A 124 2.21 -3.06 -9.76
C CYS A 124 2.63 -1.89 -10.68
N SER A 125 2.88 -0.68 -10.14
CA SER A 125 3.43 0.44 -10.91
C SER A 125 4.79 0.14 -11.54
N ASN A 126 5.47 -0.92 -11.09
CA ASN A 126 6.73 -1.41 -11.62
C ASN A 126 6.61 -1.86 -13.09
N TYR A 127 5.42 -2.27 -13.53
CA TYR A 127 5.17 -2.69 -14.92
C TYR A 127 5.15 -1.53 -15.92
N GLY A 128 4.91 -0.29 -15.46
CA GLY A 128 5.01 0.92 -16.26
C GLY A 128 3.95 1.01 -17.35
N SER A 129 4.27 0.65 -18.59
CA SER A 129 3.33 0.66 -19.72
C SER A 129 3.37 -0.67 -20.46
N ALA A 130 2.22 -1.31 -20.60
CA ALA A 130 2.08 -2.58 -21.28
C ALA A 130 0.79 -2.63 -22.12
N SER A 131 0.86 -3.15 -23.33
CA SER A 131 -0.27 -3.32 -24.24
C SER A 131 -1.11 -4.57 -23.93
N THR A 132 -0.47 -5.58 -23.32
CA THR A 132 -1.10 -6.84 -22.90
C THR A 132 -1.25 -6.90 -21.39
N MET A 133 -1.96 -7.91 -20.89
CA MET A 133 -2.01 -8.19 -19.46
C MET A 133 -0.66 -8.71 -18.99
N VAL A 134 -0.15 -8.13 -17.89
CA VAL A 134 1.13 -8.51 -17.29
C VAL A 134 0.94 -9.37 -16.04
N ASP A 135 1.94 -10.18 -15.73
CA ASP A 135 2.05 -11.01 -14.54
C ASP A 135 3.45 -10.84 -13.90
N GLU A 136 3.77 -11.67 -12.90
CA GLU A 136 5.03 -11.59 -12.17
C GLU A 136 6.27 -11.94 -13.03
N ASN A 137 6.09 -12.64 -14.15
CA ASN A 137 7.16 -12.98 -15.10
C ASN A 137 7.38 -11.91 -16.17
N SER A 138 6.45 -10.96 -16.27
CA SER A 138 6.49 -9.90 -17.28
C SER A 138 7.62 -8.90 -17.02
N PRO A 139 8.20 -8.30 -18.08
CA PRO A 139 9.26 -7.31 -17.94
C PRO A 139 8.84 -6.11 -17.08
N ILE A 140 9.77 -5.63 -16.26
CA ILE A 140 9.63 -4.44 -15.43
C ILE A 140 10.04 -3.20 -16.23
N GLN A 141 9.19 -2.17 -16.23
CA GLN A 141 9.43 -0.86 -16.86
C GLN A 141 9.23 0.27 -15.85
N SER A 142 10.21 0.51 -15.00
CA SER A 142 10.12 1.55 -13.97
C SER A 142 10.16 2.95 -14.59
N LEU A 143 8.99 3.59 -14.76
CA LEU A 143 8.85 4.91 -15.37
C LEU A 143 9.00 6.08 -14.38
N SER A 144 9.15 5.80 -13.09
CA SER A 144 9.20 6.84 -12.06
C SER A 144 10.25 6.53 -10.99
N LEU A 145 10.65 7.57 -10.22
CA LEU A 145 11.53 7.39 -9.08
C LEU A 145 10.93 6.42 -8.05
N TYR A 146 9.62 6.52 -7.79
CA TYR A 146 8.93 5.61 -6.88
C TYR A 146 9.09 4.15 -7.31
N SER A 147 8.75 3.82 -8.55
CA SER A 147 8.88 2.44 -9.05
C SER A 147 10.34 1.98 -9.09
N LYS A 148 11.30 2.84 -9.46
CA LYS A 148 12.73 2.51 -9.44
C LYS A 148 13.22 2.12 -8.05
N THR A 149 12.88 2.90 -7.02
CA THR A 149 13.27 2.58 -5.64
C THR A 149 12.65 1.28 -5.15
N LYS A 150 11.37 1.00 -5.53
CA LYS A 150 10.71 -0.27 -5.20
C LYS A 150 11.38 -1.46 -5.89
N VAL A 151 11.68 -1.38 -7.17
CA VAL A 151 12.38 -2.46 -7.92
C VAL A 151 13.77 -2.73 -7.37
N ASN A 152 14.55 -1.68 -7.07
CA ASN A 152 15.87 -1.84 -6.46
C ASN A 152 15.79 -2.55 -5.10
N SER A 153 14.75 -2.26 -4.33
CA SER A 153 14.49 -2.92 -3.04
C SER A 153 14.04 -4.36 -3.22
N GLU A 154 13.14 -4.66 -4.19
CA GLU A 154 12.75 -6.04 -4.52
C GLU A 154 13.98 -6.91 -4.83
N ASN A 155 14.81 -6.47 -5.76
CA ASN A 155 16.01 -7.19 -6.19
C ASN A 155 16.96 -7.44 -5.02
N PHE A 156 17.19 -6.43 -4.18
CA PHE A 156 18.03 -6.56 -3.00
C PHE A 156 17.47 -7.58 -2.01
N ILE A 157 16.19 -7.47 -1.66
CA ILE A 157 15.51 -8.32 -0.67
C ILE A 157 15.50 -9.78 -1.14
N LEU A 158 15.19 -10.05 -2.41
CA LEU A 158 15.19 -11.40 -2.98
C LEU A 158 16.56 -12.06 -2.89
N ASN A 159 17.64 -11.29 -3.10
CA ASN A 159 19.02 -11.77 -2.98
C ASN A 159 19.44 -12.04 -1.51
N THR A 160 18.64 -11.63 -0.49
CA THR A 160 18.94 -11.96 0.91
C THR A 160 18.45 -13.35 1.33
N LYS A 161 17.63 -14.03 0.51
CA LYS A 161 17.08 -15.36 0.77
C LYS A 161 18.15 -16.36 1.20
N ASN A 162 17.83 -17.14 2.22
CA ASN A 162 18.62 -18.30 2.64
C ASN A 162 17.73 -19.33 3.38
N SER A 163 18.34 -20.33 4.00
CA SER A 163 17.62 -21.38 4.73
C SER A 163 16.83 -20.88 5.95
N SER A 164 17.24 -19.76 6.57
CA SER A 164 16.64 -19.19 7.79
C SER A 164 15.89 -17.88 7.57
N PHE A 165 15.98 -17.25 6.39
CA PHE A 165 15.33 -15.99 6.07
C PHE A 165 14.45 -16.12 4.82
N GLU A 166 13.16 -15.87 4.97
CA GLU A 166 12.09 -16.10 3.99
C GLU A 166 11.55 -14.75 3.45
N PRO A 167 12.24 -14.09 2.49
CA PRO A 167 11.72 -12.87 1.88
C PRO A 167 10.57 -13.18 0.92
N CYS A 168 9.55 -12.33 0.91
CA CYS A 168 8.44 -12.37 -0.03
C CYS A 168 8.07 -10.95 -0.46
N ILE A 169 7.83 -10.75 -1.75
CA ILE A 169 7.44 -9.47 -2.32
C ILE A 169 5.96 -9.49 -2.68
N LEU A 170 5.23 -8.49 -2.24
CA LEU A 170 3.84 -8.28 -2.61
C LEU A 170 3.73 -7.00 -3.44
N ARG A 171 3.48 -7.13 -4.75
CA ARG A 171 3.23 -6.01 -5.66
C ARG A 171 1.76 -5.64 -5.59
N PHE A 172 1.43 -4.64 -4.80
CA PHE A 172 0.05 -4.18 -4.65
C PHE A 172 -0.46 -3.48 -5.90
N ALA A 173 -1.70 -3.79 -6.29
CA ALA A 173 -2.50 -2.97 -7.19
C ALA A 173 -2.81 -1.60 -6.54
N THR A 174 -3.42 -0.68 -7.27
CA THR A 174 -3.81 0.62 -6.73
C THR A 174 -4.83 0.43 -5.61
N ALA A 175 -4.44 0.80 -4.40
CA ALA A 175 -5.27 0.60 -3.22
C ALA A 175 -6.50 1.52 -3.21
N HIS A 176 -7.64 1.00 -2.73
CA HIS A 176 -8.88 1.75 -2.53
C HIS A 176 -9.68 1.22 -1.32
N GLY A 177 -10.72 1.94 -0.92
CA GLY A 177 -11.64 1.54 0.15
C GLY A 177 -11.48 2.35 1.44
N LEU A 178 -12.34 2.09 2.42
CA LEU A 178 -12.28 2.70 3.73
C LEU A 178 -11.10 2.18 4.54
N SER A 179 -10.45 3.09 5.25
CA SER A 179 -9.38 2.80 6.19
C SER A 179 -9.53 3.70 7.41
N PRO A 180 -9.14 3.23 8.61
CA PRO A 180 -9.07 4.09 9.81
C PRO A 180 -8.20 5.33 9.59
N ARG A 181 -7.15 5.22 8.76
CA ARG A 181 -6.38 6.35 8.25
C ARG A 181 -6.74 6.58 6.78
N MET A 182 -7.81 7.32 6.54
CA MET A 182 -8.35 7.56 5.19
C MET A 182 -7.41 8.38 4.29
N ARG A 183 -7.59 8.23 2.96
CA ARG A 183 -6.87 8.98 1.92
C ARG A 183 -7.79 9.32 0.76
N PHE A 184 -7.88 10.61 0.41
CA PHE A 184 -8.56 11.08 -0.80
C PHE A 184 -7.62 11.39 -1.96
N ASP A 185 -6.32 11.27 -1.79
CA ASP A 185 -5.30 11.43 -2.84
C ASP A 185 -4.94 10.11 -3.58
N LEU A 186 -5.79 9.09 -3.46
CA LEU A 186 -5.75 7.86 -4.26
C LEU A 186 -6.81 7.94 -5.37
N MET A 187 -6.53 7.36 -6.54
CA MET A 187 -7.29 7.59 -7.77
C MET A 187 -8.80 7.40 -7.65
N LEU A 188 -9.29 6.30 -7.05
CA LEU A 188 -10.73 6.09 -6.88
C LEU A 188 -11.33 7.12 -5.92
N GLN A 189 -10.66 7.35 -4.81
CA GLN A 189 -11.09 8.28 -3.76
C GLN A 189 -11.00 9.73 -4.23
N GLU A 190 -9.99 10.09 -5.04
CA GLU A 190 -9.88 11.39 -5.68
C GLU A 190 -11.07 11.65 -6.62
N PHE A 191 -11.44 10.67 -7.43
CA PHE A 191 -12.62 10.79 -8.29
C PHE A 191 -13.92 10.89 -7.50
N LEU A 192 -14.05 10.17 -6.38
CA LEU A 192 -15.20 10.29 -5.47
C LEU A 192 -15.25 11.66 -4.79
N HIS A 193 -14.11 12.13 -4.29
CA HIS A 193 -13.96 13.47 -3.73
C HIS A 193 -14.45 14.53 -4.71
N ASP A 194 -13.94 14.52 -5.94
CA ASP A 194 -14.32 15.47 -7.00
C ASP A 194 -15.82 15.35 -7.37
N ALA A 195 -16.35 14.13 -7.43
CA ALA A 195 -17.76 13.89 -7.68
C ALA A 195 -18.68 14.44 -6.59
N VAL A 196 -18.30 14.27 -5.32
CA VAL A 196 -19.08 14.74 -4.17
C VAL A 196 -19.04 16.25 -4.05
N LEU A 197 -17.86 16.87 -4.13
CA LEU A 197 -17.67 18.30 -3.87
C LEU A 197 -17.95 19.17 -5.10
N ASP A 198 -17.34 18.81 -6.23
CA ASP A 198 -17.36 19.64 -7.46
C ASP A 198 -18.48 19.24 -8.42
N LYS A 199 -19.14 18.08 -8.18
CA LYS A 199 -20.04 17.45 -9.16
C LYS A 199 -19.37 17.22 -10.52
N LYS A 200 -18.07 16.97 -10.49
CA LYS A 200 -17.25 16.92 -11.71
C LYS A 200 -16.00 16.07 -11.50
N ILE A 201 -15.79 15.08 -12.37
CA ILE A 201 -14.56 14.27 -12.41
C ILE A 201 -13.74 14.71 -13.61
N ARG A 202 -12.50 15.12 -13.38
CA ARG A 202 -11.54 15.46 -14.45
C ARG A 202 -10.66 14.26 -14.73
N ILE A 203 -10.64 13.77 -15.97
CA ILE A 203 -9.91 12.59 -16.36
C ILE A 203 -8.80 12.96 -17.35
N TYR A 204 -7.59 12.57 -17.02
CA TYR A 204 -6.44 12.61 -17.92
C TYR A 204 -6.17 11.19 -18.45
N ASN A 205 -5.94 11.04 -19.75
CA ASN A 205 -5.69 9.73 -20.37
C ASN A 205 -6.81 8.71 -20.07
N PRO A 206 -8.04 8.92 -20.54
CA PRO A 206 -9.24 8.17 -20.13
C PRO A 206 -9.14 6.66 -20.37
N ASN A 207 -8.39 6.24 -21.40
CA ASN A 207 -8.25 4.83 -21.79
C ASN A 207 -7.10 4.11 -21.08
N PHE A 208 -6.37 4.77 -20.15
CA PHE A 208 -5.27 4.15 -19.45
C PHE A 208 -5.78 3.24 -18.33
N TRP A 209 -5.27 2.02 -18.34
CA TRP A 209 -5.65 0.95 -17.41
C TRP A 209 -4.94 1.07 -16.07
N ARG A 210 -5.65 0.71 -15.01
CA ARG A 210 -5.14 0.54 -13.65
C ARG A 210 -5.78 -0.68 -13.00
N PRO A 211 -4.97 -1.59 -12.44
CA PRO A 211 -5.47 -2.60 -11.53
C PRO A 211 -5.78 -1.96 -10.18
N LEU A 212 -6.88 -2.38 -9.56
CA LEU A 212 -7.31 -1.90 -8.25
C LEU A 212 -7.41 -3.05 -7.26
N ALA A 213 -7.19 -2.74 -5.97
CA ALA A 213 -7.36 -3.69 -4.88
C ALA A 213 -7.88 -2.98 -3.63
N HIS A 214 -8.88 -3.57 -2.99
CA HIS A 214 -9.41 -3.05 -1.74
C HIS A 214 -8.38 -3.17 -0.61
N VAL A 215 -8.28 -2.15 0.23
CA VAL A 215 -7.30 -2.09 1.34
C VAL A 215 -7.44 -3.26 2.31
N ASP A 216 -8.68 -3.72 2.53
CA ASP A 216 -8.96 -4.89 3.34
C ASP A 216 -8.40 -6.18 2.72
N ASP A 217 -8.53 -6.35 1.40
CA ASP A 217 -7.97 -7.48 0.68
C ASP A 217 -6.45 -7.44 0.61
N ILE A 218 -5.85 -6.24 0.45
CA ILE A 218 -4.39 -6.06 0.56
C ILE A 218 -3.90 -6.52 1.93
N SER A 219 -4.60 -6.14 3.00
CA SER A 219 -4.26 -6.54 4.37
C SER A 219 -4.44 -8.06 4.56
N ASN A 220 -5.51 -8.64 4.01
CA ASN A 220 -5.73 -10.09 4.02
C ASN A 220 -4.63 -10.85 3.25
N ALA A 221 -4.13 -10.31 2.14
CA ALA A 221 -3.00 -10.90 1.42
C ALA A 221 -1.72 -10.91 2.27
N CYS A 222 -1.46 -9.85 3.04
CA CYS A 222 -0.35 -9.83 4.00
C CYS A 222 -0.53 -10.93 5.06
N VAL A 223 -1.71 -11.04 5.67
CA VAL A 223 -2.02 -12.08 6.68
C VAL A 223 -1.89 -13.49 6.07
N THR A 224 -2.40 -13.69 4.86
CA THR A 224 -2.25 -14.96 4.14
C THR A 224 -0.78 -15.30 3.93
N THR A 225 0.03 -14.33 3.50
CA THR A 225 1.48 -14.52 3.31
C THR A 225 2.21 -14.81 4.63
N ILE A 226 1.82 -14.15 5.74
CA ILE A 226 2.37 -14.44 7.08
C ILE A 226 2.15 -15.91 7.44
N ASN A 227 1.00 -16.48 7.11
CA ASN A 227 0.62 -17.83 7.52
C ASN A 227 0.96 -18.93 6.50
N SER A 228 1.40 -18.57 5.30
CA SER A 228 1.69 -19.53 4.23
C SER A 228 2.95 -20.37 4.52
N PRO A 229 3.05 -21.60 3.98
CA PRO A 229 4.26 -22.41 4.04
C PRO A 229 5.46 -21.71 3.40
N LYS A 230 6.66 -21.99 3.94
CA LYS A 230 7.92 -21.38 3.49
C LYS A 230 8.21 -21.64 2.02
N ASP A 231 8.03 -22.87 1.58
CA ASP A 231 8.30 -23.34 0.22
C ASP A 231 7.47 -22.61 -0.84
N ILE A 232 6.31 -22.08 -0.46
CA ILE A 232 5.41 -21.36 -1.36
C ILE A 232 5.77 -19.87 -1.45
N ILE A 233 6.33 -19.27 -0.38
CA ILE A 233 6.50 -17.80 -0.32
C ILE A 233 7.94 -17.32 -0.34
N SER A 234 8.90 -18.17 0.03
CA SER A 234 10.28 -17.72 0.22
C SER A 234 10.98 -17.45 -1.10
N GLY A 235 11.35 -16.20 -1.34
CA GLY A 235 11.97 -15.73 -2.58
C GLY A 235 10.96 -15.49 -3.70
N GLU A 236 9.68 -15.44 -3.39
CA GLU A 236 8.61 -15.27 -4.37
C GLU A 236 8.13 -13.82 -4.46
N VAL A 237 7.60 -13.49 -5.62
CA VAL A 237 6.90 -12.25 -5.92
C VAL A 237 5.45 -12.59 -6.24
N TYR A 238 4.51 -11.87 -5.64
CA TYR A 238 3.07 -11.99 -5.92
C TYR A 238 2.46 -10.63 -6.23
N ASN A 239 1.70 -10.54 -7.32
CA ASN A 239 0.78 -9.44 -7.54
C ASN A 239 -0.42 -9.61 -6.59
N VAL A 240 -0.86 -8.52 -5.95
CA VAL A 240 -1.98 -8.52 -5.01
C VAL A 240 -3.12 -7.67 -5.53
N GLY A 241 -4.25 -8.32 -5.80
CA GLY A 241 -5.47 -7.71 -6.34
C GLY A 241 -6.42 -8.76 -6.90
N ASN A 242 -7.23 -8.34 -7.89
CA ASN A 242 -8.19 -9.20 -8.58
C ASN A 242 -8.10 -8.96 -10.09
N THR A 243 -7.95 -10.01 -10.88
CA THR A 243 -7.86 -9.93 -12.35
C THR A 243 -9.09 -9.24 -12.98
N ASN A 244 -10.26 -9.32 -12.33
CA ASN A 244 -11.47 -8.66 -12.78
C ASN A 244 -11.57 -7.17 -12.37
N GLU A 245 -10.68 -6.69 -11.50
CA GLU A 245 -10.65 -5.30 -11.02
C GLU A 245 -9.57 -4.46 -11.76
N ASN A 246 -9.43 -4.71 -13.06
CA ASN A 246 -8.66 -3.86 -13.97
C ASN A 246 -9.61 -2.91 -14.71
N TYR A 247 -9.43 -1.60 -14.53
CA TYR A 247 -10.32 -0.58 -15.10
C TYR A 247 -9.52 0.49 -15.85
N THR A 248 -10.15 1.06 -16.89
CA THR A 248 -9.68 2.35 -17.42
C THR A 248 -10.16 3.48 -16.51
N LYS A 249 -9.47 4.61 -16.56
CA LYS A 249 -9.90 5.79 -15.78
C LYS A 249 -11.32 6.23 -16.17
N LYS A 250 -11.69 6.09 -17.46
CA LYS A 250 -13.05 6.38 -17.94
C LYS A 250 -14.08 5.44 -17.33
N MET A 251 -13.82 4.13 -17.31
CA MET A 251 -14.72 3.16 -16.68
C MET A 251 -14.95 3.46 -15.21
N LEU A 252 -13.91 3.86 -14.47
CA LEU A 252 -14.04 4.25 -13.05
C LEU A 252 -14.96 5.45 -12.87
N ALA A 253 -14.78 6.51 -13.67
CA ALA A 253 -15.63 7.69 -13.59
C ALA A 253 -17.08 7.38 -13.95
N GLU A 254 -17.33 6.56 -14.98
CA GLU A 254 -18.66 6.12 -15.38
C GLU A 254 -19.33 5.26 -14.29
N ILE A 255 -18.58 4.45 -13.57
CA ILE A 255 -19.11 3.70 -12.42
C ILE A 255 -19.48 4.66 -11.29
N ILE A 256 -18.62 5.62 -10.94
CA ILE A 256 -18.91 6.63 -9.91
C ILE A 256 -20.14 7.47 -10.29
N GLN A 257 -20.28 7.85 -11.57
CA GLN A 257 -21.43 8.61 -12.06
C GLN A 257 -22.76 7.85 -11.87
N LYS A 258 -22.75 6.50 -11.89
CA LYS A 258 -23.95 5.71 -11.57
C LYS A 258 -24.37 5.83 -10.10
N PHE A 259 -23.43 6.05 -9.19
CA PHE A 259 -23.73 6.31 -7.76
C PHE A 259 -24.07 7.78 -7.49
N ILE A 260 -23.48 8.71 -8.28
CA ILE A 260 -23.71 10.15 -8.16
C ILE A 260 -24.10 10.70 -9.54
N PRO A 261 -25.39 10.58 -9.96
CA PRO A 261 -25.82 10.92 -11.33
C PRO A 261 -25.62 12.39 -11.71
N SER A 262 -25.53 13.29 -10.74
CA SER A 262 -25.26 14.72 -10.98
C SER A 262 -23.81 15.01 -11.44
N THR A 263 -22.92 14.02 -11.41
CA THR A 263 -21.51 14.20 -11.74
C THR A 263 -21.30 14.37 -13.23
N LYS A 264 -20.53 15.38 -13.62
CA LYS A 264 -20.07 15.58 -15.01
C LYS A 264 -18.68 14.98 -15.20
N ILE A 265 -18.48 14.18 -16.25
CA ILE A 265 -17.17 13.66 -16.62
C ILE A 265 -16.55 14.60 -17.64
N VAL A 266 -15.34 15.11 -17.35
CA VAL A 266 -14.59 16.02 -18.23
C VAL A 266 -13.26 15.37 -18.59
N ILE A 267 -13.07 15.12 -19.87
CA ILE A 267 -11.84 14.57 -20.41
C ILE A 267 -10.89 15.73 -20.72
N THR A 268 -9.65 15.64 -20.23
CA THR A 268 -8.60 16.64 -20.45
C THR A 268 -7.35 15.93 -20.95
N GLU A 269 -6.65 16.52 -21.88
CA GLU A 269 -5.37 15.98 -22.35
C GLU A 269 -4.26 16.25 -21.33
N SER A 270 -3.42 15.24 -21.09
CA SER A 270 -2.22 15.37 -20.27
C SER A 270 -1.16 14.36 -20.71
N LYS A 271 0.10 14.78 -20.67
CA LYS A 271 1.26 13.93 -20.98
C LYS A 271 2.04 13.51 -19.72
N THR A 272 1.50 13.75 -18.51
CA THR A 272 2.30 13.62 -17.27
C THR A 272 2.37 12.22 -16.70
N ASP A 273 1.35 11.38 -16.89
CA ASP A 273 1.34 9.99 -16.41
C ASP A 273 1.17 9.03 -17.59
N LEU A 274 2.26 8.38 -17.97
CA LEU A 274 2.31 7.47 -19.13
C LEU A 274 2.04 6.01 -18.76
N ARG A 275 1.79 5.70 -17.51
CA ARG A 275 1.55 4.32 -17.06
C ARG A 275 0.19 3.84 -17.56
N THR A 276 0.19 2.67 -18.17
CA THR A 276 -1.04 1.95 -18.54
C THR A 276 -0.75 0.46 -18.57
N TYR A 277 -1.41 -0.30 -17.71
CA TYR A 277 -1.21 -1.75 -17.60
C TYR A 277 -2.41 -2.44 -16.95
N LYS A 278 -2.70 -3.64 -17.41
CA LYS A 278 -3.59 -4.62 -16.78
C LYS A 278 -2.74 -5.69 -16.11
N VAL A 279 -3.17 -6.20 -14.96
CA VAL A 279 -2.40 -7.19 -14.20
C VAL A 279 -3.23 -8.44 -13.96
N SER A 280 -2.61 -9.61 -14.16
CA SER A 280 -3.11 -10.89 -13.67
C SER A 280 -2.72 -11.09 -12.20
N PHE A 281 -3.66 -11.60 -11.43
CA PHE A 281 -3.48 -11.98 -10.02
C PHE A 281 -3.66 -13.48 -9.80
N ASP A 282 -3.50 -14.27 -10.86
CA ASP A 282 -3.75 -15.70 -10.82
C ASP A 282 -2.71 -16.46 -9.99
N LYS A 283 -1.47 -15.97 -9.95
CA LYS A 283 -0.40 -16.59 -9.14
C LYS A 283 -0.75 -16.63 -7.65
N ILE A 284 -1.14 -15.50 -7.07
CA ILE A 284 -1.50 -15.45 -5.64
C ILE A 284 -2.75 -16.27 -5.36
N LYS A 285 -3.75 -16.24 -6.25
CA LYS A 285 -4.96 -17.04 -6.16
C LYS A 285 -4.64 -18.55 -6.17
N ASN A 286 -3.80 -18.99 -7.09
CA ASN A 286 -3.51 -20.40 -7.29
C ASN A 286 -2.58 -20.95 -6.20
N ASN A 287 -1.53 -20.21 -5.83
CA ASN A 287 -0.53 -20.69 -4.90
C ASN A 287 -0.91 -20.48 -3.44
N LEU A 288 -1.42 -19.30 -3.08
CA LEU A 288 -1.81 -18.97 -1.70
C LEU A 288 -3.29 -19.18 -1.41
N LYS A 289 -4.09 -19.60 -2.41
CA LYS A 289 -5.55 -19.71 -2.31
C LYS A 289 -6.21 -18.38 -1.88
N PHE A 290 -5.53 -17.28 -2.14
CA PHE A 290 -6.02 -15.95 -1.83
C PHE A 290 -7.16 -15.56 -2.77
N ILE A 291 -8.27 -15.08 -2.21
CA ILE A 291 -9.44 -14.60 -2.94
C ILE A 291 -9.74 -13.17 -2.47
N SER A 292 -9.66 -12.21 -3.38
CA SER A 292 -10.16 -10.86 -3.15
C SER A 292 -11.68 -10.89 -3.01
N LYS A 293 -12.22 -10.23 -1.98
CA LYS A 293 -13.66 -10.25 -1.63
C LYS A 293 -14.37 -8.95 -1.92
N LYS A 294 -13.65 -7.85 -1.97
CA LYS A 294 -14.19 -6.50 -2.12
C LYS A 294 -13.93 -5.94 -3.51
N THR A 295 -14.90 -5.21 -4.03
CA THR A 295 -14.85 -4.54 -5.35
C THR A 295 -14.77 -3.02 -5.19
N ILE A 296 -14.53 -2.30 -6.30
CA ILE A 296 -14.62 -0.84 -6.30
C ILE A 296 -16.04 -0.35 -5.94
N ARG A 297 -17.09 -1.12 -6.27
CA ARG A 297 -18.48 -0.76 -5.95
C ARG A 297 -18.73 -0.77 -4.46
N ASP A 298 -18.18 -1.76 -3.74
CA ASP A 298 -18.23 -1.82 -2.29
C ASP A 298 -17.55 -0.58 -1.69
N SER A 299 -16.37 -0.22 -2.18
CA SER A 299 -15.66 0.99 -1.71
C SER A 299 -16.43 2.28 -1.96
N ILE A 300 -17.04 2.43 -3.15
CA ILE A 300 -17.84 3.61 -3.48
C ILE A 300 -19.02 3.72 -2.51
N SER A 301 -19.75 2.62 -2.31
CA SER A 301 -20.89 2.56 -1.40
C SER A 301 -20.49 2.87 0.05
N ASP A 302 -19.44 2.21 0.54
CA ASP A 302 -18.96 2.36 1.92
C ASP A 302 -18.50 3.80 2.19
N ILE A 303 -17.69 4.39 1.30
CA ILE A 303 -17.17 5.76 1.44
C ILE A 303 -18.32 6.78 1.39
N LEU A 304 -19.24 6.65 0.44
CA LEU A 304 -20.39 7.56 0.33
C LEU A 304 -21.28 7.48 1.57
N THR A 305 -21.48 6.28 2.11
CA THR A 305 -22.25 6.09 3.34
C THR A 305 -21.62 6.82 4.53
N GLU A 306 -20.29 6.73 4.69
CA GLU A 306 -19.60 7.42 5.79
C GLU A 306 -19.59 8.95 5.62
N ILE A 307 -19.49 9.44 4.36
CA ILE A 307 -19.67 10.88 4.07
C ILE A 307 -21.09 11.35 4.42
N GLN A 308 -22.11 10.59 4.04
CA GLN A 308 -23.52 10.93 4.32
C GLN A 308 -23.84 10.93 5.82
N LYS A 309 -23.24 10.04 6.61
CA LYS A 309 -23.36 10.02 8.07
C LYS A 309 -22.60 11.15 8.76
N GLY A 310 -21.75 11.88 8.05
CA GLY A 310 -20.88 12.91 8.63
C GLY A 310 -19.64 12.37 9.35
N ASN A 311 -19.34 11.07 9.23
CA ASN A 311 -18.18 10.43 9.84
C ASN A 311 -16.89 10.69 9.03
N LEU A 312 -17.02 11.08 7.76
CA LEU A 312 -15.91 11.32 6.85
C LEU A 312 -16.14 12.62 6.08
N ASP A 313 -15.36 13.66 6.39
CA ASP A 313 -15.40 14.92 5.63
C ASP A 313 -14.36 14.88 4.48
N PRO A 314 -14.80 14.83 3.22
CA PRO A 314 -13.86 14.82 2.09
C PRO A 314 -13.07 16.11 1.94
N ARG A 315 -13.45 17.24 2.61
CA ARG A 315 -12.70 18.50 2.60
C ARG A 315 -11.50 18.51 3.53
N ALA A 316 -11.42 17.56 4.47
CA ALA A 316 -10.38 17.55 5.48
C ALA A 316 -9.00 17.30 4.86
N SER A 317 -8.09 18.27 5.03
CA SER A 317 -6.73 18.24 4.45
C SER A 317 -5.87 17.07 4.97
N GLU A 318 -6.23 16.55 6.14
CA GLU A 318 -5.58 15.41 6.79
C GLU A 318 -5.65 14.12 5.96
N PHE A 319 -6.65 13.98 5.08
CA PHE A 319 -6.80 12.84 4.19
C PHE A 319 -6.00 12.95 2.89
N SER A 320 -5.12 13.94 2.77
CA SER A 320 -4.18 14.06 1.64
C SER A 320 -2.73 13.97 2.12
N ASN A 321 -2.03 12.92 1.67
CA ASN A 321 -0.60 12.78 1.93
C ASN A 321 0.20 13.92 1.30
N ILE A 322 -0.25 14.42 0.15
CA ILE A 322 0.42 15.52 -0.58
C ILE A 322 0.35 16.81 0.25
N SER A 323 -0.81 17.13 0.81
CA SER A 323 -1.02 18.32 1.65
C SER A 323 -0.20 18.24 2.94
N LYS A 324 -0.36 17.15 3.70
CA LYS A 324 0.35 16.93 4.99
C LYS A 324 1.87 16.96 4.85
N LEU A 325 2.42 16.30 3.84
CA LEU A 325 3.87 16.30 3.66
C LEU A 325 4.38 17.68 3.22
N THR A 326 3.59 18.43 2.43
CA THR A 326 3.95 19.79 2.01
C THR A 326 4.02 20.76 3.19
N GLU A 327 3.14 20.62 4.16
CA GLU A 327 3.15 21.41 5.40
C GLU A 327 4.38 21.09 6.26
N ARG A 328 4.77 19.80 6.34
CA ARG A 328 5.92 19.37 7.15
C ARG A 328 7.27 19.52 6.47
N VAL A 329 7.37 19.43 5.13
CA VAL A 329 8.63 19.68 4.39
C VAL A 329 9.10 21.15 4.52
N LYS A 330 8.23 22.08 4.91
CA LYS A 330 8.64 23.41 5.35
C LYS A 330 9.30 23.41 6.73
N ALA A 331 9.24 22.30 7.46
CA ALA A 331 9.81 22.12 8.80
C ALA A 331 11.03 21.15 8.81
N PHE A 332 11.46 20.64 7.65
CA PHE A 332 12.69 19.87 7.40
C PHE A 332 13.65 20.68 6.53
#